data_8450e8e5808132f2280c19bc1b19979c
#
_entry.id   8450e8e5808132f2280c19bc1b19979c
#
_cell.length_a   1.000
_cell.length_b   1.000
_cell.length_c   1.000
_cell.angle_alpha   90.00
_cell.angle_beta   90.00
_cell.angle_gamma   90.00
#
_symmetry.space_group_name_H-M   'P 1'
#
loop_
_entity.id
_entity.type
_entity.pdbx_description
1 polymer ?
#
loop_
_entity_poly.entity_id
_entity_poly.type
_entity_poly.pdbx_seq_one_letter_code
_entity_poly.pdbx_strand_id
1 'polypeptide(L)'
;VVTEVISDNLTENGNRVGNQTVRLRLCSGKFKNEKVEAISSSSYLFGATCKKGMKVIALVSESQGEVIASVYSADREFSLYFMIAVFLLAIILIGGKKGAASVMGLGFTIVCVLFLFLPMIYRGVSPIFSAVVVAVITTVVTIYLISGISVKSLTAISGTVTGVVMAVIFAGIFGKVTQITGYNVSDIEELIYLEEKTAIKINELLFAGILIASLGAVMDVGMSIASTLQEIYSRRPDLGMWAVSYTHLRAH
;
A
#
# COMPACT_ATOMS: atom_id res chain seq x y z
N VAL A 1 -23.76 12.64 8.53
CA VAL A 1 -24.43 11.63 9.35
C VAL A 1 -25.85 11.43 8.83
N VAL A 2 -26.27 10.17 8.65
CA VAL A 2 -27.62 9.81 8.21
C VAL A 2 -28.60 10.12 9.35
N THR A 3 -29.51 11.04 9.11
CA THR A 3 -30.57 11.39 10.09
C THR A 3 -31.80 10.53 9.92
N GLU A 4 -32.12 10.18 8.67
CA GLU A 4 -33.33 9.43 8.32
C GLU A 4 -33.08 8.66 7.02
N VAL A 5 -33.72 7.49 6.89
CA VAL A 5 -33.81 6.75 5.64
C VAL A 5 -35.22 6.99 5.10
N ILE A 6 -35.30 7.69 3.95
CA ILE A 6 -36.57 8.09 3.35
C ILE A 6 -37.15 6.93 2.52
N SER A 7 -36.27 6.32 1.70
CA SER A 7 -36.63 5.15 0.89
C SER A 7 -35.57 4.08 1.07
N ASP A 8 -35.99 2.90 1.45
CA ASP A 8 -35.11 1.74 1.59
C ASP A 8 -35.08 0.95 0.27
N ASN A 9 -33.90 0.45 -0.05
CA ASN A 9 -33.66 -0.36 -1.24
C ASN A 9 -33.31 -1.82 -0.89
N LEU A 10 -33.55 -2.24 0.34
CA LEU A 10 -33.33 -3.61 0.77
C LEU A 10 -34.55 -4.46 0.50
N THR A 11 -34.32 -5.64 -0.08
CA THR A 11 -35.32 -6.70 -0.17
C THR A 11 -35.40 -7.45 1.16
N GLU A 12 -36.46 -8.28 1.34
CA GLU A 12 -36.63 -9.16 2.51
C GLU A 12 -35.38 -10.05 2.75
N ASN A 13 -34.68 -10.41 1.69
CA ASN A 13 -33.42 -11.19 1.76
C ASN A 13 -32.16 -10.35 2.03
N GLY A 14 -32.29 -9.05 2.26
CA GLY A 14 -31.18 -8.15 2.53
C GLY A 14 -30.39 -7.69 1.30
N ASN A 15 -30.80 -8.07 0.10
CA ASN A 15 -30.17 -7.61 -1.13
C ASN A 15 -30.60 -6.19 -1.46
N ARG A 16 -29.71 -5.41 -2.04
CA ARG A 16 -29.97 -4.05 -2.49
C ARG A 16 -30.58 -4.08 -3.90
N VAL A 17 -31.73 -3.42 -4.04
CA VAL A 17 -32.44 -3.26 -5.33
C VAL A 17 -32.72 -1.78 -5.55
N GLY A 18 -32.07 -1.21 -6.56
CA GLY A 18 -32.18 0.23 -6.83
C GLY A 18 -31.42 1.10 -5.84
N ASN A 19 -31.73 2.38 -5.84
CA ASN A 19 -31.08 3.37 -4.99
C ASN A 19 -31.82 3.56 -3.67
N GLN A 20 -31.09 3.86 -2.61
CA GLN A 20 -31.65 4.24 -1.32
C GLN A 20 -31.63 5.77 -1.21
N THR A 21 -32.72 6.39 -0.79
CA THR A 21 -32.79 7.83 -0.52
C THR A 21 -32.69 8.08 0.97
N VAL A 22 -31.76 8.93 1.36
CA VAL A 22 -31.46 9.22 2.78
C VAL A 22 -31.37 10.73 3.02
N ARG A 23 -31.71 11.16 4.22
CA ARG A 23 -31.47 12.53 4.67
C ARG A 23 -30.19 12.59 5.47
N LEU A 24 -29.24 13.42 5.01
CA LEU A 24 -27.94 13.60 5.65
C LEU A 24 -27.88 14.94 6.38
N ARG A 25 -27.23 14.97 7.54
CA ARG A 25 -26.71 16.19 8.14
C ARG A 25 -25.23 16.26 7.84
N LEU A 26 -24.80 17.28 7.16
CA LEU A 26 -23.40 17.53 6.81
C LEU A 26 -22.64 18.00 8.06
N CYS A 27 -21.53 17.31 8.38
CA CYS A 27 -20.72 17.61 9.58
C CYS A 27 -19.47 18.44 9.24
N SER A 28 -19.08 18.50 7.96
CA SER A 28 -17.87 19.18 7.48
C SER A 28 -18.11 19.80 6.10
N GLY A 29 -17.17 20.63 5.63
CA GLY A 29 -17.22 21.25 4.32
C GLY A 29 -18.02 22.57 4.30
N LYS A 30 -18.23 23.11 3.08
CA LYS A 30 -18.87 24.41 2.80
C LYS A 30 -20.32 24.47 3.35
N PHE A 31 -21.03 23.35 3.33
CA PHE A 31 -22.43 23.21 3.72
C PHE A 31 -22.61 22.59 5.11
N LYS A 32 -21.70 22.85 6.03
CA LYS A 32 -21.73 22.30 7.40
C LYS A 32 -23.03 22.67 8.12
N ASN A 33 -23.64 21.68 8.80
CA ASN A 33 -24.91 21.71 9.52
C ASN A 33 -26.19 21.77 8.67
N GLU A 34 -26.07 21.77 7.35
CA GLU A 34 -27.24 21.67 6.49
C GLU A 34 -27.77 20.24 6.46
N LYS A 35 -29.08 20.12 6.23
CA LYS A 35 -29.77 18.85 6.00
C LYS A 35 -30.06 18.75 4.51
N VAL A 36 -29.49 17.75 3.86
CA VAL A 36 -29.65 17.53 2.43
C VAL A 36 -30.20 16.12 2.16
N GLU A 37 -30.96 15.99 1.12
CA GLU A 37 -31.32 14.65 0.62
C GLU A 37 -30.20 14.12 -0.26
N ALA A 38 -29.85 12.84 -0.06
CA ALA A 38 -28.77 12.19 -0.77
C ALA A 38 -29.21 10.82 -1.26
N ILE A 39 -28.70 10.46 -2.42
CA ILE A 39 -28.93 9.16 -3.04
C ILE A 39 -27.73 8.26 -2.72
N SER A 40 -27.99 7.08 -2.14
CA SER A 40 -27.01 6.01 -2.01
C SER A 40 -27.24 4.98 -3.12
N SER A 41 -26.28 4.89 -4.02
CA SER A 41 -26.34 3.94 -5.14
C SER A 41 -26.37 2.48 -4.67
N SER A 42 -27.03 1.61 -5.43
CA SER A 42 -26.93 0.16 -5.25
C SER A 42 -25.67 -0.44 -5.83
N SER A 43 -24.80 0.36 -6.45
CA SER A 43 -23.53 -0.07 -7.00
C SER A 43 -22.62 -0.71 -5.95
N TYR A 44 -21.84 -1.71 -6.35
CA TYR A 44 -20.82 -2.32 -5.49
C TYR A 44 -19.61 -1.39 -5.24
N LEU A 45 -19.36 -0.46 -6.15
CA LEU A 45 -18.23 0.47 -6.07
C LEU A 45 -18.55 1.69 -5.21
N PHE A 46 -19.75 2.23 -5.33
CA PHE A 46 -20.18 3.45 -4.67
C PHE A 46 -21.46 3.23 -3.89
N GLY A 47 -21.64 4.02 -2.83
CA GLY A 47 -22.79 3.95 -1.96
C GLY A 47 -22.57 3.05 -0.74
N ALA A 48 -23.52 3.10 0.17
CA ALA A 48 -23.56 2.29 1.39
C ALA A 48 -25.01 1.91 1.70
N THR A 49 -25.21 0.78 2.37
CA THR A 49 -26.49 0.46 3.00
C THR A 49 -26.65 1.34 4.23
N CYS A 50 -27.28 2.49 4.05
CA CYS A 50 -27.41 3.50 5.09
C CYS A 50 -28.42 3.09 6.16
N LYS A 51 -28.05 3.34 7.42
CA LYS A 51 -28.94 3.21 8.58
C LYS A 51 -28.95 4.51 9.35
N LYS A 52 -30.04 4.80 10.04
CA LYS A 52 -30.14 5.99 10.92
C LYS A 52 -28.99 6.05 11.93
N GLY A 53 -28.33 7.20 12.02
CA GLY A 53 -27.17 7.43 12.89
C GLY A 53 -25.81 7.05 12.28
N MET A 54 -25.81 6.41 11.11
CA MET A 54 -24.56 5.99 10.43
C MET A 54 -23.80 7.21 9.92
N LYS A 55 -22.47 7.19 10.06
CA LYS A 55 -21.59 8.15 9.42
C LYS A 55 -21.27 7.68 8.01
N VAL A 56 -21.36 8.59 7.06
CA VAL A 56 -21.09 8.33 5.63
C VAL A 56 -20.24 9.45 5.05
N ILE A 57 -19.46 9.13 4.04
CA ILE A 57 -18.78 10.08 3.19
C ILE A 57 -19.75 10.40 2.06
N ALA A 58 -20.05 11.69 1.86
CA ALA A 58 -20.93 12.13 0.80
C ALA A 58 -20.21 13.11 -0.13
N LEU A 59 -20.43 12.97 -1.42
CA LEU A 59 -20.08 13.95 -2.43
C LEU A 59 -21.22 14.95 -2.50
N VAL A 60 -20.88 16.23 -2.36
CA VAL A 60 -21.84 17.33 -2.37
C VAL A 60 -21.46 18.28 -3.49
N SER A 61 -22.37 18.51 -4.42
CA SER A 61 -22.23 19.47 -5.51
C SER A 61 -23.37 20.46 -5.46
N GLU A 62 -23.10 21.69 -5.91
CA GLU A 62 -24.08 22.76 -6.07
C GLU A 62 -24.36 22.89 -7.57
N SER A 63 -25.61 22.69 -7.98
CA SER A 63 -26.06 22.85 -9.34
C SER A 63 -27.32 23.71 -9.36
N GLN A 64 -27.30 24.82 -10.10
CA GLN A 64 -28.43 25.75 -10.26
C GLN A 64 -29.04 26.25 -8.92
N GLY A 65 -28.22 26.35 -7.86
CA GLY A 65 -28.67 26.81 -6.54
C GLY A 65 -29.27 25.68 -5.66
N GLU A 66 -29.34 24.45 -6.15
CA GLU A 66 -29.71 23.28 -5.37
C GLU A 66 -28.48 22.47 -4.94
N VAL A 67 -28.47 22.02 -3.69
CA VAL A 67 -27.40 21.17 -3.16
C VAL A 67 -27.74 19.70 -3.43
N ILE A 68 -27.02 19.12 -4.37
CA ILE A 68 -27.16 17.71 -4.73
C ILE A 68 -26.11 16.91 -3.94
N ALA A 69 -26.54 15.88 -3.23
CA ALA A 69 -25.65 15.01 -2.48
C ALA A 69 -25.79 13.55 -2.91
N SER A 70 -24.68 12.85 -2.95
CA SER A 70 -24.66 11.38 -3.12
C SER A 70 -23.78 10.75 -2.07
N VAL A 71 -24.20 9.59 -1.57
CA VAL A 71 -23.41 8.80 -0.62
C VAL A 71 -22.31 8.06 -1.40
N TYR A 72 -21.06 8.37 -1.09
CA TYR A 72 -19.90 7.72 -1.70
C TYR A 72 -19.60 6.39 -1.02
N SER A 73 -19.48 6.40 0.30
CA SER A 73 -19.19 5.19 1.09
C SER A 73 -19.57 5.36 2.57
N ALA A 74 -19.55 4.25 3.31
CA ALA A 74 -19.58 4.30 4.76
C ALA A 74 -18.29 4.91 5.33
N ASP A 75 -18.41 5.78 6.33
CA ASP A 75 -17.27 6.29 7.07
C ASP A 75 -16.71 5.19 7.98
N ARG A 76 -15.54 4.71 7.65
CA ARG A 76 -14.82 3.64 8.37
C ARG A 76 -13.56 4.16 9.06
N GLU A 77 -13.37 5.47 9.12
CA GLU A 77 -12.15 6.12 9.60
C GLU A 77 -11.74 5.59 10.98
N PHE A 78 -12.65 5.61 11.93
CA PHE A 78 -12.37 5.12 13.29
C PHE A 78 -11.97 3.64 13.32
N SER A 79 -12.69 2.80 12.58
CA SER A 79 -12.41 1.36 12.54
C SER A 79 -11.04 1.07 11.91
N LEU A 80 -10.67 1.82 10.87
CA LEU A 80 -9.36 1.70 10.21
C LEU A 80 -8.23 2.11 11.16
N TYR A 81 -8.33 3.27 11.80
CA TYR A 81 -7.31 3.70 12.76
C TYR A 81 -7.19 2.77 13.95
N PHE A 82 -8.32 2.25 14.46
CA PHE A 82 -8.31 1.27 15.53
C PHE A 82 -7.59 -0.02 15.11
N MET A 83 -7.88 -0.55 13.92
CA MET A 83 -7.19 -1.75 13.40
C MET A 83 -5.69 -1.51 13.20
N ILE A 84 -5.31 -0.35 12.64
CA ILE A 84 -3.90 0.02 12.48
C ILE A 84 -3.21 0.08 13.86
N ALA A 85 -3.84 0.74 14.84
CA ALA A 85 -3.27 0.85 16.18
C ALA A 85 -3.11 -0.53 16.85
N VAL A 86 -4.11 -1.40 16.75
CA VAL A 86 -4.03 -2.79 17.27
C VAL A 86 -2.92 -3.58 16.58
N PHE A 87 -2.79 -3.45 15.26
CA PHE A 87 -1.73 -4.12 14.49
C PHE A 87 -0.34 -3.65 14.92
N LEU A 88 -0.11 -2.34 15.02
CA LEU A 88 1.18 -1.79 15.45
C LEU A 88 1.50 -2.19 16.90
N LEU A 89 0.50 -2.17 17.77
CA LEU A 89 0.65 -2.60 19.16
C LEU A 89 1.02 -4.10 19.24
N ALA A 90 0.37 -4.95 18.46
CA ALA A 90 0.68 -6.37 18.40
C ALA A 90 2.14 -6.62 17.96
N ILE A 91 2.63 -5.90 16.94
CA ILE A 91 4.04 -6.00 16.51
C ILE A 91 4.99 -5.63 17.65
N ILE A 92 4.70 -4.57 18.39
CA ILE A 92 5.55 -4.12 19.49
C ILE A 92 5.51 -5.11 20.66
N LEU A 93 4.33 -5.61 21.03
CA LEU A 93 4.17 -6.55 22.15
C LEU A 93 4.85 -7.90 21.87
N ILE A 94 4.71 -8.44 20.67
CA ILE A 94 5.30 -9.72 20.28
C ILE A 94 6.81 -9.57 20.01
N GLY A 95 7.21 -8.53 19.28
CA GLY A 95 8.58 -8.33 18.84
C GLY A 95 9.47 -7.58 19.84
N GLY A 96 8.89 -6.97 20.89
CA GLY A 96 9.62 -6.16 21.86
C GLY A 96 10.41 -5.02 21.20
N LYS A 97 11.70 -4.90 21.55
CA LYS A 97 12.59 -3.87 20.97
C LYS A 97 12.75 -4.00 19.45
N LYS A 98 12.78 -5.24 18.93
CA LYS A 98 12.86 -5.48 17.48
C LYS A 98 11.54 -5.16 16.78
N GLY A 99 10.40 -5.41 17.44
CA GLY A 99 9.09 -5.01 16.96
C GLY A 99 8.96 -3.48 16.84
N ALA A 100 9.41 -2.74 17.85
CA ALA A 100 9.45 -1.28 17.79
C ALA A 100 10.35 -0.78 16.65
N ALA A 101 11.52 -1.38 16.45
CA ALA A 101 12.40 -1.08 15.33
C ALA A 101 11.74 -1.36 13.96
N SER A 102 10.97 -2.46 13.85
CA SER A 102 10.22 -2.78 12.63
C SER A 102 9.12 -1.76 12.35
N VAL A 103 8.40 -1.30 13.38
CA VAL A 103 7.40 -0.22 13.22
C VAL A 103 8.04 1.08 12.77
N MET A 104 9.21 1.43 13.31
CA MET A 104 9.97 2.60 12.84
C MET A 104 10.44 2.43 11.39
N GLY A 105 10.91 1.25 11.00
CA GLY A 105 11.28 0.93 9.62
C GLY A 105 10.10 1.05 8.65
N LEU A 106 8.92 0.55 9.06
CA LEU A 106 7.69 0.70 8.29
C LEU A 106 7.32 2.17 8.11
N GLY A 107 7.33 2.95 9.20
CA GLY A 107 7.08 4.40 9.14
C GLY A 107 8.07 5.12 8.23
N PHE A 108 9.36 4.78 8.33
CA PHE A 108 10.40 5.32 7.45
C PHE A 108 10.15 4.98 5.97
N THR A 109 9.71 3.76 5.68
CA THR A 109 9.38 3.36 4.30
C THR A 109 8.21 4.19 3.75
N ILE A 110 7.16 4.42 4.55
CA ILE A 110 6.03 5.28 4.15
C ILE A 110 6.52 6.70 3.87
N VAL A 111 7.36 7.26 4.74
CA VAL A 111 7.95 8.59 4.54
C VAL A 111 8.78 8.64 3.25
N CYS A 112 9.61 7.64 2.98
CA CYS A 112 10.38 7.57 1.73
C CYS A 112 9.49 7.48 0.49
N VAL A 113 8.38 6.73 0.55
CA VAL A 113 7.43 6.67 -0.57
C VAL A 113 6.77 8.02 -0.79
N LEU A 114 6.28 8.67 0.25
CA LEU A 114 5.55 9.94 0.11
C LEU A 114 6.46 11.13 -0.23
N PHE A 115 7.64 11.22 0.37
CA PHE A 115 8.50 12.41 0.30
C PHE A 115 9.73 12.23 -0.60
N LEU A 116 10.05 11.01 -1.03
CA LEU A 116 11.16 10.77 -1.96
C LEU A 116 10.66 10.19 -3.28
N PHE A 117 9.94 9.07 -3.26
CA PHE A 117 9.47 8.40 -4.48
C PHE A 117 8.51 9.27 -5.29
N LEU A 118 7.42 9.76 -4.68
CA LEU A 118 6.44 10.58 -5.40
C LEU A 118 7.02 11.88 -5.95
N PRO A 119 7.80 12.68 -5.18
CA PRO A 119 8.42 13.89 -5.73
C PRO A 119 9.44 13.62 -6.84
N MET A 120 10.18 12.50 -6.79
CA MET A 120 11.11 12.15 -7.88
C MET A 120 10.34 11.90 -9.18
N ILE A 121 9.27 11.13 -9.13
CA ILE A 121 8.42 10.84 -10.30
C ILE A 121 7.80 12.14 -10.82
N TYR A 122 7.29 12.98 -9.94
CA TYR A 122 6.67 14.26 -10.31
C TYR A 122 7.64 15.21 -11.01
N ARG A 123 8.94 15.08 -10.70
CA ARG A 123 10.03 15.83 -11.39
C ARG A 123 10.49 15.18 -12.70
N GLY A 124 9.82 14.12 -13.16
CA GLY A 124 10.11 13.46 -14.43
C GLY A 124 11.21 12.38 -14.34
N VAL A 125 11.63 11.99 -13.12
CA VAL A 125 12.55 10.86 -12.97
C VAL A 125 11.79 9.56 -13.24
N SER A 126 12.43 8.60 -13.96
CA SER A 126 11.81 7.31 -14.24
C SER A 126 11.29 6.63 -12.97
N PRO A 127 10.02 6.15 -12.95
CA PRO A 127 9.43 5.45 -11.83
C PRO A 127 10.25 4.25 -11.35
N ILE A 128 10.79 3.45 -12.27
CA ILE A 128 11.62 2.28 -11.94
C ILE A 128 12.91 2.71 -11.22
N PHE A 129 13.60 3.73 -11.73
CA PHE A 129 14.82 4.23 -11.09
C PHE A 129 14.52 4.79 -9.69
N SER A 130 13.44 5.57 -9.56
CA SER A 130 12.98 6.11 -8.27
C SER A 130 12.66 5.00 -7.27
N ALA A 131 12.01 3.91 -7.72
CA ALA A 131 11.71 2.75 -6.89
C ALA A 131 12.98 2.04 -6.41
N VAL A 132 13.98 1.87 -7.28
CA VAL A 132 15.27 1.26 -6.89
C VAL A 132 15.98 2.10 -5.83
N VAL A 133 16.05 3.42 -6.02
CA VAL A 133 16.68 4.33 -5.04
C VAL A 133 15.97 4.22 -3.68
N VAL A 134 14.65 4.29 -3.67
CA VAL A 134 13.87 4.15 -2.44
C VAL A 134 14.04 2.76 -1.84
N ALA A 135 14.03 1.70 -2.63
CA ALA A 135 14.25 0.34 -2.16
C ALA A 135 15.61 0.16 -1.49
N VAL A 136 16.67 0.71 -2.08
CA VAL A 136 18.02 0.66 -1.47
C VAL A 136 18.05 1.41 -0.14
N ILE A 137 17.56 2.65 -0.10
CA ILE A 137 17.55 3.47 1.10
C ILE A 137 16.74 2.82 2.22
N THR A 138 15.54 2.36 1.92
CA THR A 138 14.65 1.73 2.90
C THR A 138 15.21 0.39 3.39
N THR A 139 15.81 -0.41 2.51
CA THR A 139 16.50 -1.66 2.87
C THR A 139 17.64 -1.40 3.86
N VAL A 140 18.53 -0.47 3.54
CA VAL A 140 19.67 -0.14 4.40
C VAL A 140 19.19 0.30 5.78
N VAL A 141 18.29 1.27 5.83
CA VAL A 141 17.82 1.84 7.10
C VAL A 141 17.04 0.79 7.90
N THR A 142 16.11 0.07 7.29
CA THR A 142 15.28 -0.91 7.99
C THR A 142 16.09 -2.08 8.54
N ILE A 143 17.03 -2.63 7.76
CA ILE A 143 17.89 -3.73 8.23
C ILE A 143 18.79 -3.27 9.38
N TYR A 144 19.35 -2.07 9.30
CA TYR A 144 20.15 -1.53 10.42
C TYR A 144 19.31 -1.24 11.68
N LEU A 145 18.10 -0.76 11.53
CA LEU A 145 17.18 -0.54 12.66
C LEU A 145 16.84 -1.86 13.38
N ILE A 146 16.59 -2.94 12.64
CA ILE A 146 16.14 -4.22 13.19
C ILE A 146 17.30 -5.06 13.74
N SER A 147 18.40 -5.13 12.99
CA SER A 147 19.52 -6.06 13.25
C SER A 147 20.78 -5.39 13.76
N GLY A 148 20.81 -4.05 13.80
CA GLY A 148 22.01 -3.30 14.14
C GLY A 148 23.09 -3.37 13.07
N ILE A 149 24.25 -2.75 13.35
CA ILE A 149 25.41 -2.78 12.45
C ILE A 149 26.19 -4.06 12.70
N SER A 150 26.13 -4.99 11.75
CA SER A 150 26.82 -6.30 11.84
C SER A 150 27.14 -6.83 10.44
N VAL A 151 28.06 -7.80 10.36
CA VAL A 151 28.36 -8.49 9.10
C VAL A 151 27.11 -9.12 8.50
N LYS A 152 26.25 -9.69 9.34
CA LYS A 152 24.95 -10.23 8.96
C LYS A 152 24.07 -9.17 8.27
N SER A 153 23.96 -7.98 8.85
CA SER A 153 23.17 -6.88 8.27
C SER A 153 23.72 -6.46 6.92
N LEU A 154 25.06 -6.36 6.81
CA LEU A 154 25.70 -6.01 5.54
C LEU A 154 25.46 -7.08 4.45
N THR A 155 25.55 -8.36 4.82
CA THR A 155 25.26 -9.48 3.90
C THR A 155 23.79 -9.46 3.47
N ALA A 156 22.86 -9.24 4.39
CA ALA A 156 21.43 -9.14 4.08
C ALA A 156 21.14 -7.96 3.15
N ILE A 157 21.73 -6.78 3.41
CA ILE A 157 21.58 -5.60 2.57
C ILE A 157 22.09 -5.88 1.15
N SER A 158 23.31 -6.42 1.02
CA SER A 158 23.90 -6.70 -0.28
C SER A 158 23.08 -7.73 -1.08
N GLY A 159 22.61 -8.78 -0.40
CA GLY A 159 21.72 -9.79 -1.00
C GLY A 159 20.39 -9.20 -1.46
N THR A 160 19.74 -8.41 -0.62
CA THR A 160 18.47 -7.75 -0.95
C THR A 160 18.63 -6.77 -2.11
N VAL A 161 19.67 -5.91 -2.07
CA VAL A 161 19.92 -4.94 -3.15
C VAL A 161 20.20 -5.64 -4.48
N THR A 162 21.02 -6.70 -4.46
CA THR A 162 21.26 -7.51 -5.65
C THR A 162 19.99 -8.15 -6.16
N GLY A 163 19.15 -8.70 -5.28
CA GLY A 163 17.85 -9.26 -5.62
C GLY A 163 16.92 -8.23 -6.29
N VAL A 164 16.85 -7.02 -5.75
CA VAL A 164 16.06 -5.92 -6.32
C VAL A 164 16.57 -5.54 -7.71
N VAL A 165 17.88 -5.41 -7.89
CA VAL A 165 18.48 -5.08 -9.20
C VAL A 165 18.16 -6.17 -10.23
N MET A 166 18.30 -7.45 -9.85
CA MET A 166 17.94 -8.55 -10.72
C MET A 166 16.45 -8.56 -11.07
N ALA A 167 15.57 -8.28 -10.09
CA ALA A 167 14.14 -8.18 -10.32
C ALA A 167 13.80 -7.08 -11.35
N VAL A 168 14.47 -5.92 -11.28
CA VAL A 168 14.31 -4.84 -12.26
C VAL A 168 14.73 -5.28 -13.67
N ILE A 169 15.87 -5.97 -13.78
CA ILE A 169 16.36 -6.48 -15.06
C ILE A 169 15.35 -7.46 -15.67
N PHE A 170 14.89 -8.43 -14.89
CA PHE A 170 13.89 -9.39 -15.35
C PHE A 170 12.56 -8.73 -15.67
N ALA A 171 12.07 -7.80 -14.83
CA ALA A 171 10.86 -7.03 -15.10
C ALA A 171 10.96 -6.27 -16.42
N GLY A 172 12.11 -5.66 -16.71
CA GLY A 172 12.36 -4.97 -17.99
C GLY A 172 12.38 -5.91 -19.19
N ILE A 173 12.99 -7.09 -19.06
CA ILE A 173 13.04 -8.09 -20.14
C ILE A 173 11.63 -8.66 -20.39
N PHE A 174 11.01 -9.19 -19.34
CA PHE A 174 9.68 -9.83 -19.47
C PHE A 174 8.60 -8.80 -19.84
N GLY A 175 8.63 -7.60 -19.30
CA GLY A 175 7.70 -6.54 -19.65
C GLY A 175 7.73 -6.18 -21.12
N LYS A 176 8.92 -6.17 -21.74
CA LYS A 176 9.08 -5.98 -23.20
C LYS A 176 8.61 -7.19 -24.00
N VAL A 177 8.99 -8.40 -23.60
CA VAL A 177 8.62 -9.65 -24.30
C VAL A 177 7.11 -9.86 -24.27
N THR A 178 6.47 -9.61 -23.15
CA THR A 178 5.03 -9.79 -22.97
C THR A 178 4.20 -8.56 -23.35
N GLN A 179 4.85 -7.48 -23.78
CA GLN A 179 4.20 -6.22 -24.18
C GLN A 179 3.21 -5.68 -23.11
N ILE A 180 3.60 -5.75 -21.83
CA ILE A 180 2.77 -5.23 -20.74
C ILE A 180 2.70 -3.71 -20.86
N THR A 181 1.49 -3.21 -21.09
CA THR A 181 1.22 -1.77 -21.23
C THR A 181 0.91 -1.08 -19.93
N GLY A 182 0.43 -1.83 -18.92
CA GLY A 182 0.02 -1.28 -17.62
C GLY A 182 -1.40 -0.72 -17.57
N TYR A 183 -2.14 -0.74 -18.70
CA TYR A 183 -3.50 -0.18 -18.77
C TYR A 183 -4.60 -1.09 -18.20
N ASN A 184 -4.29 -2.30 -17.76
CA ASN A 184 -5.26 -3.25 -17.17
C ASN A 184 -5.32 -3.15 -15.65
N VAL A 185 -5.40 -1.92 -15.12
CA VAL A 185 -5.53 -1.65 -13.68
C VAL A 185 -6.82 -0.92 -13.39
N SER A 186 -7.31 -1.02 -12.15
CA SER A 186 -8.44 -0.22 -11.70
C SER A 186 -8.06 1.27 -11.72
N ASP A 187 -9.06 2.13 -11.94
CA ASP A 187 -8.91 3.60 -11.99
C ASP A 187 -7.93 4.09 -13.07
N ILE A 188 -7.87 3.35 -14.18
CA ILE A 188 -6.98 3.65 -15.31
C ILE A 188 -7.19 5.04 -15.90
N GLU A 189 -8.42 5.56 -15.88
CA GLU A 189 -8.76 6.88 -16.42
C GLU A 189 -7.98 8.00 -15.70
N GLU A 190 -7.81 7.90 -14.37
CA GLU A 190 -7.04 8.84 -13.59
C GLU A 190 -5.54 8.76 -13.91
N LEU A 191 -5.04 7.54 -14.16
CA LEU A 191 -3.64 7.31 -14.55
C LEU A 191 -3.35 7.83 -15.96
N ILE A 192 -4.26 7.66 -16.91
CA ILE A 192 -4.14 8.22 -18.27
C ILE A 192 -4.09 9.75 -18.20
N TYR A 193 -4.95 10.37 -17.40
CA TYR A 193 -4.93 11.82 -17.20
C TYR A 193 -3.58 12.32 -16.62
N LEU A 194 -2.98 11.54 -15.70
CA LEU A 194 -1.65 11.83 -15.18
C LEU A 194 -0.56 11.68 -16.26
N GLU A 195 -0.62 10.65 -17.09
CA GLU A 195 0.33 10.43 -18.20
C GLU A 195 0.27 11.57 -19.22
N GLU A 196 -0.92 12.03 -19.59
CA GLU A 196 -1.10 13.16 -20.50
C GLU A 196 -0.54 14.48 -19.96
N LYS A 197 -0.59 14.71 -18.65
CA LYS A 197 -0.12 15.95 -18.01
C LYS A 197 1.30 15.89 -17.48
N THR A 198 1.87 14.71 -17.39
CA THR A 198 3.22 14.49 -16.85
C THR A 198 4.03 13.59 -17.78
N ALA A 199 5.33 13.50 -17.57
CA ALA A 199 6.19 12.57 -18.31
C ALA A 199 6.17 11.14 -17.72
N ILE A 200 5.19 10.82 -16.89
CA ILE A 200 5.10 9.53 -16.18
C ILE A 200 4.55 8.48 -17.13
N LYS A 201 5.26 7.37 -17.28
CA LYS A 201 4.80 6.21 -18.08
C LYS A 201 4.10 5.22 -17.18
N ILE A 202 2.87 4.86 -17.49
CA ILE A 202 2.02 3.97 -16.68
C ILE A 202 2.66 2.59 -16.49
N ASN A 203 3.27 2.02 -17.55
CA ASN A 203 3.95 0.73 -17.44
C ASN A 203 5.12 0.75 -16.46
N GLU A 204 5.94 1.82 -16.45
CA GLU A 204 7.04 1.97 -15.51
C GLU A 204 6.52 2.17 -14.07
N LEU A 205 5.39 2.88 -13.90
CA LEU A 205 4.75 3.05 -12.60
C LEU A 205 4.22 1.72 -12.05
N LEU A 206 3.63 0.88 -12.89
CA LEU A 206 3.19 -0.46 -12.51
C LEU A 206 4.35 -1.31 -11.99
N PHE A 207 5.46 -1.37 -12.74
CA PHE A 207 6.65 -2.12 -12.30
C PHE A 207 7.27 -1.55 -11.03
N ALA A 208 7.30 -0.22 -10.89
CA ALA A 208 7.76 0.43 -9.67
C ALA A 208 6.89 0.06 -8.46
N GLY A 209 5.56 0.02 -8.62
CA GLY A 209 4.62 -0.41 -7.61
C GLY A 209 4.84 -1.87 -7.19
N ILE A 210 5.04 -2.77 -8.15
CA ILE A 210 5.34 -4.19 -7.90
C ILE A 210 6.66 -4.33 -7.13
N LEU A 211 7.71 -3.58 -7.51
CA LEU A 211 9.00 -3.60 -6.82
C LEU A 211 8.88 -3.16 -5.36
N ILE A 212 8.20 -2.06 -5.10
CA ILE A 212 7.99 -1.55 -3.73
C ILE A 212 7.15 -2.54 -2.92
N ALA A 213 6.11 -3.12 -3.51
CA ALA A 213 5.26 -4.10 -2.83
C ALA A 213 6.01 -5.40 -2.49
N SER A 214 6.91 -5.86 -3.37
CA SER A 214 7.70 -7.08 -3.16
C SER A 214 8.91 -6.89 -2.26
N LEU A 215 9.31 -5.64 -2.00
CA LEU A 215 10.54 -5.32 -1.25
C LEU A 215 10.57 -5.97 0.13
N GLY A 216 9.45 -5.98 0.85
CA GLY A 216 9.35 -6.62 2.17
C GLY A 216 9.70 -8.11 2.10
N ALA A 217 9.11 -8.84 1.16
CA ALA A 217 9.36 -10.28 0.99
C ALA A 217 10.84 -10.57 0.62
N VAL A 218 11.42 -9.77 -0.29
CA VAL A 218 12.84 -9.91 -0.67
C VAL A 218 13.76 -9.64 0.53
N MET A 219 13.42 -8.64 1.35
CA MET A 219 14.17 -8.27 2.54
C MET A 219 14.13 -9.39 3.60
N ASP A 220 12.96 -9.99 3.83
CA ASP A 220 12.77 -11.08 4.79
C ASP A 220 13.54 -12.33 4.38
N VAL A 221 13.53 -12.68 3.09
CA VAL A 221 14.34 -13.79 2.55
C VAL A 221 15.83 -13.48 2.72
N GLY A 222 16.28 -12.29 2.36
CA GLY A 222 17.68 -11.87 2.53
C GLY A 222 18.15 -11.96 3.98
N MET A 223 17.33 -11.50 4.92
CA MET A 223 17.60 -11.57 6.36
C MET A 223 17.61 -13.00 6.89
N SER A 224 16.70 -13.85 6.43
CA SER A 224 16.63 -15.27 6.83
C SER A 224 17.86 -16.03 6.36
N ILE A 225 18.25 -15.87 5.10
CA ILE A 225 19.45 -16.48 4.53
C ILE A 225 20.70 -16.01 5.27
N ALA A 226 20.86 -14.68 5.46
CA ALA A 226 22.00 -14.13 6.15
C ALA A 226 22.10 -14.63 7.61
N SER A 227 20.96 -14.81 8.28
CA SER A 227 20.90 -15.33 9.64
C SER A 227 21.34 -16.80 9.71
N THR A 228 20.84 -17.63 8.80
CA THR A 228 21.16 -19.06 8.73
C THR A 228 22.64 -19.27 8.38
N LEU A 229 23.16 -18.52 7.40
CA LEU A 229 24.57 -18.58 7.03
C LEU A 229 25.49 -18.18 8.18
N GLN A 230 25.14 -17.11 8.91
CA GLN A 230 25.91 -16.70 10.07
C GLN A 230 25.92 -17.76 11.18
N GLU A 231 24.79 -18.40 11.44
CA GLU A 231 24.70 -19.47 12.45
C GLU A 231 25.53 -20.69 12.05
N ILE A 232 25.48 -21.11 10.78
CA ILE A 232 26.31 -22.22 10.27
C ILE A 232 27.79 -21.88 10.40
N TYR A 233 28.19 -20.68 9.95
CA TYR A 233 29.59 -20.27 9.98
C TYR A 233 30.13 -20.10 11.40
N SER A 234 29.31 -19.66 12.35
CA SER A 234 29.70 -19.54 13.76
C SER A 234 29.99 -20.87 14.42
N ARG A 235 29.26 -21.93 14.01
CA ARG A 235 29.43 -23.31 14.54
C ARG A 235 30.48 -24.12 13.79
N ARG A 236 30.64 -23.89 12.50
CA ARG A 236 31.51 -24.65 11.60
C ARG A 236 32.25 -23.73 10.63
N PRO A 237 33.24 -22.97 11.12
CA PRO A 237 34.01 -22.04 10.28
C PRO A 237 34.90 -22.74 9.25
N ASP A 238 35.10 -24.04 9.40
CA ASP A 238 35.87 -24.89 8.50
C ASP A 238 35.16 -25.25 7.20
N LEU A 239 33.84 -25.00 7.12
CA LEU A 239 33.07 -25.31 5.93
C LEU A 239 33.33 -24.30 4.81
N GLY A 240 33.69 -24.81 3.65
CA GLY A 240 33.86 -23.99 2.45
C GLY A 240 32.51 -23.45 1.96
N MET A 241 32.55 -22.30 1.26
CA MET A 241 31.38 -21.58 0.74
C MET A 241 30.43 -22.50 -0.07
N TRP A 242 30.98 -23.37 -0.90
CA TRP A 242 30.19 -24.29 -1.72
C TRP A 242 29.44 -25.34 -0.90
N ALA A 243 30.05 -25.86 0.16
CA ALA A 243 29.40 -26.84 1.03
C ALA A 243 28.20 -26.22 1.78
N VAL A 244 28.34 -24.98 2.24
CA VAL A 244 27.29 -24.23 2.92
C VAL A 244 26.15 -23.89 1.94
N SER A 245 26.47 -23.44 0.74
CA SER A 245 25.49 -23.13 -0.29
C SER A 245 24.69 -24.37 -0.72
N TYR A 246 25.37 -25.49 -0.90
CA TYR A 246 24.73 -26.75 -1.29
C TYR A 246 23.76 -27.29 -0.24
N THR A 247 24.15 -27.26 1.04
CA THR A 247 23.28 -27.70 2.15
C THR A 247 22.05 -26.82 2.30
N HIS A 248 22.16 -25.53 2.08
CA HIS A 248 21.02 -24.60 2.16
C HIS A 248 20.03 -24.82 1.01
N LEU A 249 20.52 -25.05 -0.22
CA LEU A 249 19.66 -25.29 -1.39
C LEU A 249 18.94 -26.66 -1.34
N ARG A 250 19.48 -27.65 -0.63
CA ARG A 250 18.88 -28.98 -0.50
C ARG A 250 17.91 -29.10 0.68
N ALA A 251 17.92 -28.15 1.62
CA ALA A 251 17.06 -28.14 2.80
C ALA A 251 15.69 -27.47 2.57
N HIS A 252 15.47 -26.93 1.38
CA HIS A 252 14.22 -26.37 0.88
C HIS A 252 13.81 -27.13 -0.38
#